data_730622bbc50765952e382688dc95a5a7
#
_entry.id   730622bbc50765952e382688dc95a5a7
#
_cell.length_a   1.000
_cell.length_b   1.000
_cell.length_c   1.000
_cell.angle_alpha   90.00
_cell.angle_beta   90.00
_cell.angle_gamma   90.00
#
_symmetry.space_group_name_H-M   'P 1'
#
loop_
_entity.id
_entity.type
_entity.pdbx_description
1 polymer ?
#
loop_
_entity_poly.entity_id
_entity_poly.type
_entity_poly.pdbx_seq_one_letter_code
_entity_poly.pdbx_strand_id
1 'polypeptide(L)'
;MRVVFFGTPEFAVPSLRALVGEGFDVVAVVTQPDAAQGRSRSRLVPPPVKVVAEAEDLPVFQPETPTDGAFLLRLRDLKPDIGVVVAYGHILKPELLKLPPRGMLNVHPSLLPGLRGAAPVETAIIRGFETTGVTIMLMDAGMDSGPILHQIPHRIGPDVTGGDLSAHLAEMGAQALIETLAMLEQSNPPPKPVPQNESRATFAPKLTRELARIDWTKDATTVGRLVRGLDPRPGAWTELDGVEVKLFSPRAMGPPFPGTGAPGELLSADGSLVIATGPFKDGGGGAVEFFEVQPAGKARMAADDWLRGARVTPGSRFA
;
A
#
# COMPACT_ATOMS: atom_id res chain seq x y z
N MET A 1 -28.63 4.09 -6.83
CA MET A 1 -28.07 4.43 -5.47
C MET A 1 -27.14 5.62 -5.63
N ARG A 2 -27.31 6.65 -4.79
CA ARG A 2 -26.48 7.87 -4.78
C ARG A 2 -25.23 7.63 -3.91
N VAL A 3 -24.06 7.74 -4.49
CA VAL A 3 -22.78 7.40 -3.83
C VAL A 3 -21.97 8.66 -3.60
N VAL A 4 -21.47 8.87 -2.38
CA VAL A 4 -20.36 9.80 -2.13
C VAL A 4 -19.08 8.98 -2.00
N PHE A 5 -18.06 9.35 -2.80
CA PHE A 5 -16.78 8.66 -2.85
C PHE A 5 -15.69 9.44 -2.12
N PHE A 6 -14.93 8.78 -1.26
CA PHE A 6 -13.76 9.32 -0.56
C PHE A 6 -12.52 8.54 -0.97
N GLY A 7 -11.55 9.20 -1.58
CA GLY A 7 -10.31 8.56 -2.00
C GLY A 7 -9.24 9.58 -2.35
N THR A 8 -7.97 9.18 -2.35
CA THR A 8 -6.87 10.10 -2.64
C THR A 8 -5.83 9.51 -3.61
N PRO A 9 -5.12 8.39 -3.28
CA PRO A 9 -4.03 7.88 -4.10
C PRO A 9 -4.52 7.04 -5.28
N GLU A 10 -3.56 6.62 -6.10
CA GLU A 10 -3.78 5.74 -7.26
C GLU A 10 -4.59 4.48 -6.92
N PHE A 11 -4.38 3.92 -5.74
CA PHE A 11 -5.14 2.75 -5.24
C PHE A 11 -6.67 2.94 -5.25
N ALA A 12 -7.15 4.18 -5.12
CA ALA A 12 -8.58 4.49 -5.09
C ALA A 12 -9.19 4.69 -6.49
N VAL A 13 -8.35 4.89 -7.51
CA VAL A 13 -8.79 5.20 -8.88
C VAL A 13 -9.65 4.09 -9.51
N PRO A 14 -9.26 2.80 -9.45
CA PRO A 14 -10.08 1.72 -10.03
C PRO A 14 -11.51 1.67 -9.46
N SER A 15 -11.64 1.85 -8.14
CA SER A 15 -12.96 1.86 -7.48
C SER A 15 -13.84 3.04 -7.96
N LEU A 16 -13.28 4.24 -8.14
CA LEU A 16 -14.03 5.37 -8.68
C LEU A 16 -14.47 5.12 -10.12
N ARG A 17 -13.56 4.64 -10.97
CA ARG A 17 -13.87 4.30 -12.37
C ARG A 17 -14.93 3.20 -12.48
N ALA A 18 -14.86 2.19 -11.62
CA ALA A 18 -15.86 1.12 -11.60
C ALA A 18 -17.25 1.65 -11.22
N LEU A 19 -17.35 2.54 -10.23
CA LEU A 19 -18.63 3.17 -9.86
C LEU A 19 -19.25 3.95 -11.04
N VAL A 20 -18.43 4.74 -11.74
CA VAL A 20 -18.88 5.50 -12.91
C VAL A 20 -19.25 4.57 -14.06
N GLY A 21 -18.40 3.59 -14.39
CA GLY A 21 -18.60 2.64 -15.47
C GLY A 21 -19.84 1.76 -15.30
N GLU A 22 -20.20 1.41 -14.07
CA GLU A 22 -21.40 0.65 -13.73
C GLU A 22 -22.65 1.52 -13.56
N GLY A 23 -22.53 2.83 -13.80
CA GLY A 23 -23.67 3.76 -13.81
C GLY A 23 -24.21 4.15 -12.43
N PHE A 24 -23.42 4.04 -11.37
CA PHE A 24 -23.79 4.58 -10.07
C PHE A 24 -23.82 6.11 -10.10
N ASP A 25 -24.80 6.71 -9.43
CA ASP A 25 -24.90 8.18 -9.28
C ASP A 25 -23.85 8.67 -8.26
N VAL A 26 -22.63 8.95 -8.73
CA VAL A 26 -21.54 9.50 -7.89
C VAL A 26 -21.79 10.99 -7.68
N VAL A 27 -22.47 11.32 -6.61
CA VAL A 27 -22.92 12.71 -6.32
C VAL A 27 -21.82 13.65 -5.85
N ALA A 28 -20.71 13.11 -5.34
CA ALA A 28 -19.51 13.86 -5.01
C ALA A 28 -18.30 12.93 -4.85
N VAL A 29 -17.13 13.47 -5.18
CA VAL A 29 -15.81 12.89 -4.90
C VAL A 29 -15.09 13.76 -3.88
N VAL A 30 -14.69 13.18 -2.77
CA VAL A 30 -13.96 13.85 -1.70
C VAL A 30 -12.53 13.34 -1.67
N THR A 31 -11.57 14.24 -1.83
CA THR A 31 -10.15 13.90 -1.85
C THR A 31 -9.34 14.91 -1.05
N GLN A 32 -8.08 14.59 -0.76
CA GLN A 32 -7.18 15.52 -0.08
C GLN A 32 -6.85 16.73 -0.97
N PRO A 33 -6.48 17.89 -0.39
CA PRO A 33 -5.98 19.04 -1.13
C PRO A 33 -4.79 18.70 -2.02
N ASP A 34 -4.61 19.51 -3.08
CA ASP A 34 -3.44 19.41 -3.94
C ASP A 34 -2.17 19.60 -3.12
N ALA A 35 -1.20 18.72 -3.29
CA ALA A 35 0.02 18.69 -2.49
C ALA A 35 1.21 19.27 -3.25
N ALA A 36 2.02 20.07 -2.56
CA ALA A 36 3.27 20.57 -3.10
C ALA A 36 4.28 19.45 -3.30
N GLN A 37 4.72 19.23 -4.53
CA GLN A 37 5.69 18.20 -4.91
C GLN A 37 6.94 18.78 -5.56
N GLY A 38 8.00 17.95 -5.63
CA GLY A 38 9.29 18.31 -6.20
C GLY A 38 10.26 18.92 -5.19
N ARG A 39 11.53 19.05 -5.60
CA ARG A 39 12.61 19.58 -4.73
C ARG A 39 12.34 21.00 -4.22
N SER A 40 11.73 21.85 -5.05
CA SER A 40 11.39 23.24 -4.70
C SER A 40 10.03 23.38 -4.01
N ARG A 41 9.22 22.30 -3.94
CA ARG A 41 7.81 22.35 -3.46
C ARG A 41 6.95 23.45 -4.13
N SER A 42 7.33 23.88 -5.34
CA SER A 42 6.72 25.00 -6.04
C SER A 42 5.53 24.61 -6.92
N ARG A 43 5.37 23.31 -7.20
CA ARG A 43 4.28 22.81 -8.05
C ARG A 43 3.25 22.06 -7.20
N LEU A 44 2.02 22.52 -7.20
CA LEU A 44 0.88 21.78 -6.67
C LEU A 44 0.52 20.66 -7.66
N VAL A 45 0.41 19.45 -7.14
CA VAL A 45 0.02 18.26 -7.91
C VAL A 45 -1.31 17.77 -7.37
N PRO A 46 -2.33 17.65 -8.22
CA PRO A 46 -3.62 17.13 -7.80
C PRO A 46 -3.52 15.65 -7.42
N PRO A 47 -4.33 15.17 -6.46
CA PRO A 47 -4.48 13.76 -6.18
C PRO A 47 -4.96 12.99 -7.42
N PRO A 48 -4.52 11.73 -7.64
CA PRO A 48 -4.97 10.89 -8.75
C PRO A 48 -6.50 10.79 -8.87
N VAL A 49 -7.19 10.67 -7.74
CA VAL A 49 -8.66 10.62 -7.69
C VAL A 49 -9.29 11.92 -8.21
N LYS A 50 -8.71 13.10 -7.90
CA LYS A 50 -9.19 14.39 -8.44
C LYS A 50 -9.09 14.43 -9.95
N VAL A 51 -7.96 14.01 -10.50
CA VAL A 51 -7.74 14.01 -11.96
C VAL A 51 -8.81 13.17 -12.68
N VAL A 52 -9.13 12.00 -12.13
CA VAL A 52 -10.20 11.14 -12.70
C VAL A 52 -11.56 11.78 -12.52
N ALA A 53 -11.87 12.30 -11.33
CA ALA A 53 -13.17 12.91 -11.06
C ALA A 53 -13.46 14.11 -11.97
N GLU A 54 -12.45 14.95 -12.20
CA GLU A 54 -12.57 16.11 -13.13
C GLU A 54 -12.74 15.64 -14.59
N ALA A 55 -12.08 14.56 -15.00
CA ALA A 55 -12.23 14.00 -16.35
C ALA A 55 -13.62 13.37 -16.60
N GLU A 56 -14.30 12.95 -15.54
CA GLU A 56 -15.65 12.37 -15.55
C GLU A 56 -16.74 13.42 -15.18
N ASP A 57 -16.39 14.70 -15.17
CA ASP A 57 -17.28 15.82 -14.80
C ASP A 57 -17.98 15.66 -13.43
N LEU A 58 -17.32 14.98 -12.47
CA LEU A 58 -17.86 14.76 -11.14
C LEU A 58 -17.56 15.91 -10.20
N PRO A 59 -18.48 16.29 -9.28
CA PRO A 59 -18.23 17.32 -8.27
C PRO A 59 -17.10 16.89 -7.31
N VAL A 60 -16.05 17.74 -7.19
CA VAL A 60 -14.89 17.47 -6.33
C VAL A 60 -14.91 18.38 -5.11
N PHE A 61 -14.70 17.79 -3.93
CA PHE A 61 -14.50 18.50 -2.66
C PHE A 61 -13.13 18.16 -2.08
N GLN A 62 -12.40 19.19 -1.66
CA GLN A 62 -11.08 19.06 -1.05
C GLN A 62 -11.05 19.79 0.32
N PRO A 63 -11.81 19.31 1.34
CA PRO A 63 -11.78 19.92 2.65
C PRO A 63 -10.41 19.69 3.31
N GLU A 64 -9.84 20.70 3.96
CA GLU A 64 -8.62 20.54 4.77
C GLU A 64 -8.88 19.56 5.95
N THR A 65 -10.08 19.63 6.49
CA THR A 65 -10.58 18.68 7.52
C THR A 65 -11.99 18.21 7.16
N PRO A 66 -12.23 16.88 7.10
CA PRO A 66 -13.54 16.34 6.73
C PRO A 66 -14.61 16.51 7.82
N THR A 67 -14.33 17.29 8.86
CA THR A 67 -15.25 17.61 9.96
C THR A 67 -15.70 19.07 9.94
N ASP A 68 -15.36 19.83 8.92
CA ASP A 68 -15.88 21.19 8.74
C ASP A 68 -17.40 21.18 8.59
N GLY A 69 -18.07 22.00 9.38
CA GLY A 69 -19.54 22.09 9.40
C GLY A 69 -20.14 22.51 8.07
N ALA A 70 -19.50 23.44 7.35
CA ALA A 70 -19.94 23.87 6.03
C ALA A 70 -19.82 22.73 5.01
N PHE A 71 -18.74 21.96 5.06
CA PHE A 71 -18.57 20.77 4.23
C PHE A 71 -19.65 19.72 4.52
N LEU A 72 -19.91 19.40 5.81
CA LEU A 72 -20.93 18.43 6.20
C LEU A 72 -22.33 18.83 5.75
N LEU A 73 -22.67 20.12 5.80
CA LEU A 73 -23.95 20.63 5.30
C LEU A 73 -24.07 20.44 3.79
N ARG A 74 -23.06 20.84 3.02
CA ARG A 74 -23.03 20.64 1.57
C ARG A 74 -23.16 19.16 1.18
N LEU A 75 -22.47 18.28 1.91
CA LEU A 75 -22.54 16.84 1.66
C LEU A 75 -23.93 16.27 1.98
N ARG A 76 -24.58 16.75 3.05
CA ARG A 76 -25.96 16.38 3.41
C ARG A 76 -26.96 16.81 2.34
N ASP A 77 -26.80 17.98 1.76
CA ASP A 77 -27.69 18.52 0.71
C ASP A 77 -27.65 17.67 -0.57
N LEU A 78 -26.54 16.97 -0.81
CA LEU A 78 -26.41 16.02 -1.91
C LEU A 78 -27.20 14.70 -1.67
N LYS A 79 -27.69 14.46 -0.46
CA LYS A 79 -28.49 13.28 -0.08
C LYS A 79 -27.88 11.96 -0.56
N PRO A 80 -26.62 11.63 -0.21
CA PRO A 80 -26.04 10.36 -0.56
C PRO A 80 -26.77 9.22 0.16
N ASP A 81 -26.98 8.11 -0.53
CA ASP A 81 -27.55 6.89 0.07
C ASP A 81 -26.50 6.10 0.84
N ILE A 82 -25.26 6.09 0.32
CA ILE A 82 -24.12 5.36 0.84
C ILE A 82 -22.81 6.13 0.58
N GLY A 83 -21.85 5.95 1.47
CA GLY A 83 -20.48 6.42 1.23
C GLY A 83 -19.53 5.27 0.90
N VAL A 84 -18.53 5.54 0.10
CA VAL A 84 -17.43 4.63 -0.25
C VAL A 84 -16.11 5.29 0.08
N VAL A 85 -15.28 4.62 0.85
CA VAL A 85 -13.97 5.12 1.30
C VAL A 85 -12.88 4.19 0.81
N VAL A 86 -11.89 4.74 0.09
CA VAL A 86 -10.74 3.99 -0.42
C VAL A 86 -9.48 4.82 -0.20
N ALA A 87 -8.68 4.47 0.78
CA ALA A 87 -7.40 5.13 1.08
C ALA A 87 -7.50 6.67 1.11
N TYR A 88 -8.52 7.23 1.77
CA TYR A 88 -8.75 8.68 1.83
C TYR A 88 -7.68 9.43 2.63
N GLY A 89 -7.13 8.81 3.68
CA GLY A 89 -6.02 9.34 4.47
C GLY A 89 -6.42 10.25 5.65
N HIS A 90 -7.71 10.41 5.93
CA HIS A 90 -8.22 11.06 7.14
C HIS A 90 -9.13 10.13 7.94
N ILE A 91 -9.12 10.29 9.26
CA ILE A 91 -10.08 9.62 10.14
C ILE A 91 -11.44 10.30 9.98
N LEU A 92 -12.46 9.49 9.68
CA LEU A 92 -13.83 9.98 9.56
C LEU A 92 -14.51 9.94 10.93
N LYS A 93 -15.02 11.08 11.37
CA LYS A 93 -15.74 11.18 12.65
C LYS A 93 -17.17 10.62 12.56
N PRO A 94 -17.79 10.27 13.69
CA PRO A 94 -19.12 9.66 13.74
C PRO A 94 -20.21 10.46 13.00
N GLU A 95 -20.11 11.79 12.99
CA GLU A 95 -21.08 12.65 12.29
C GLU A 95 -21.07 12.39 10.78
N LEU A 96 -19.87 12.19 10.19
CA LEU A 96 -19.70 11.90 8.78
C LEU A 96 -20.07 10.44 8.47
N LEU A 97 -19.66 9.49 9.34
CA LEU A 97 -19.97 8.06 9.17
C LEU A 97 -21.48 7.79 9.13
N LYS A 98 -22.29 8.57 9.85
CA LYS A 98 -23.74 8.44 9.95
C LYS A 98 -24.51 9.28 8.93
N LEU A 99 -23.82 10.08 8.11
CA LEU A 99 -24.48 11.00 7.20
C LEU A 99 -25.24 10.25 6.08
N PRO A 100 -24.67 9.28 5.38
CA PRO A 100 -25.43 8.43 4.48
C PRO A 100 -26.25 7.40 5.26
N PRO A 101 -27.55 7.22 4.98
CA PRO A 101 -28.42 6.32 5.75
C PRO A 101 -27.99 4.84 5.69
N ARG A 102 -27.28 4.42 4.64
CA ARG A 102 -26.70 3.06 4.53
C ARG A 102 -25.29 2.96 5.10
N GLY A 103 -24.74 4.04 5.70
CA GLY A 103 -23.40 4.08 6.25
C GLY A 103 -22.31 4.28 5.22
N MET A 104 -21.09 3.97 5.63
CA MET A 104 -19.88 4.12 4.81
C MET A 104 -19.21 2.76 4.62
N LEU A 105 -18.92 2.37 3.38
CA LEU A 105 -18.11 1.20 3.06
C LEU A 105 -16.64 1.58 2.99
N ASN A 106 -15.75 0.70 3.45
CA ASN A 106 -14.32 0.83 3.21
C ASN A 106 -13.82 -0.35 2.35
N VAL A 107 -13.00 -0.04 1.36
CA VAL A 107 -12.23 -1.03 0.59
C VAL A 107 -10.86 -1.19 1.24
N HIS A 108 -10.66 -2.28 1.96
CA HIS A 108 -9.43 -2.52 2.72
C HIS A 108 -8.60 -3.63 2.06
N PRO A 109 -7.30 -3.38 1.73
CA PRO A 109 -6.48 -4.35 1.00
C PRO A 109 -5.83 -5.40 1.91
N SER A 110 -6.64 -6.09 2.69
CA SER A 110 -6.28 -7.30 3.43
C SER A 110 -7.51 -8.17 3.70
N LEU A 111 -7.29 -9.39 4.17
CA LEU A 111 -8.34 -10.24 4.73
C LEU A 111 -8.53 -9.90 6.22
N LEU A 112 -9.43 -8.96 6.52
CA LEU A 112 -9.75 -8.59 7.89
C LEU A 112 -10.29 -9.80 8.69
N PRO A 113 -9.98 -9.90 9.98
CA PRO A 113 -9.38 -8.90 10.88
C PRO A 113 -7.85 -8.83 10.82
N GLY A 114 -7.20 -9.50 9.88
CA GLY A 114 -5.75 -9.42 9.69
C GLY A 114 -5.31 -8.10 9.06
N LEU A 115 -4.20 -7.54 9.54
CA LEU A 115 -3.53 -6.36 8.97
C LEU A 115 -4.42 -5.10 8.92
N ARG A 116 -5.14 -4.80 9.99
CA ARG A 116 -5.80 -3.49 10.18
C ARG A 116 -4.76 -2.37 10.16
N GLY A 117 -5.07 -1.24 9.57
CA GLY A 117 -4.22 -0.04 9.60
C GLY A 117 -3.69 0.40 8.25
N ALA A 118 -2.55 1.13 8.27
CA ALA A 118 -2.18 2.01 7.17
C ALA A 118 -1.39 1.35 6.02
N ALA A 119 -0.73 0.20 6.25
CA ALA A 119 0.17 -0.43 5.26
C ALA A 119 -0.02 -1.96 5.18
N PRO A 120 -1.26 -2.46 4.95
CA PRO A 120 -1.53 -3.90 4.91
C PRO A 120 -0.84 -4.62 3.75
N VAL A 121 -0.72 -3.99 2.58
CA VAL A 121 -0.12 -4.57 1.37
C VAL A 121 1.36 -4.88 1.59
N GLU A 122 2.12 -3.87 1.97
CA GLU A 122 3.56 -3.99 2.22
C GLU A 122 3.84 -4.94 3.40
N THR A 123 3.02 -4.82 4.45
CA THR A 123 3.16 -5.66 5.65
C THR A 123 2.91 -7.14 5.35
N ALA A 124 1.98 -7.47 4.44
CA ALA A 124 1.74 -8.85 4.03
C ALA A 124 3.00 -9.47 3.40
N ILE A 125 3.67 -8.77 2.49
CA ILE A 125 4.91 -9.23 1.86
C ILE A 125 6.05 -9.31 2.88
N ILE A 126 6.27 -8.25 3.66
CA ILE A 126 7.36 -8.16 4.64
C ILE A 126 7.26 -9.30 5.66
N ARG A 127 6.05 -9.61 6.13
CA ARG A 127 5.83 -10.71 7.07
C ARG A 127 5.77 -12.09 6.42
N GLY A 128 5.83 -12.15 5.08
CA GLY A 128 5.86 -13.40 4.33
C GLY A 128 4.53 -14.14 4.30
N PHE A 129 3.43 -13.43 4.26
CA PHE A 129 2.12 -14.05 4.06
C PHE A 129 2.05 -14.65 2.65
N GLU A 130 1.51 -15.84 2.54
CA GLU A 130 1.27 -16.49 1.24
C GLU A 130 -0.06 -16.05 0.63
N THR A 131 -0.97 -15.55 1.47
CA THR A 131 -2.32 -15.12 1.06
C THR A 131 -2.66 -13.79 1.71
N THR A 132 -3.22 -12.90 0.92
CA THR A 132 -3.87 -11.66 1.33
C THR A 132 -5.21 -11.55 0.61
N GLY A 133 -5.74 -10.38 0.40
CA GLY A 133 -6.97 -10.16 -0.35
C GLY A 133 -7.53 -8.77 -0.12
N VAL A 134 -8.82 -8.63 -0.42
CA VAL A 134 -9.56 -7.39 -0.20
C VAL A 134 -10.78 -7.68 0.66
N THR A 135 -11.10 -6.74 1.54
CA THR A 135 -12.31 -6.76 2.37
C THR A 135 -13.14 -5.51 2.11
N ILE A 136 -14.43 -5.69 1.86
CA ILE A 136 -15.42 -4.61 1.94
C ILE A 136 -16.08 -4.71 3.31
N MET A 137 -15.98 -3.63 4.08
CA MET A 137 -16.57 -3.56 5.43
C MET A 137 -17.39 -2.30 5.61
N LEU A 138 -18.37 -2.32 6.51
CA LEU A 138 -19.01 -1.11 7.05
C LEU A 138 -18.05 -0.44 8.04
N MET A 139 -17.87 0.86 7.89
CA MET A 139 -17.01 1.62 8.80
C MET A 139 -17.70 1.87 10.14
N ASP A 140 -16.92 1.76 11.20
CA ASP A 140 -17.27 2.19 12.56
C ASP A 140 -16.26 3.25 13.06
N ALA A 141 -16.32 3.57 14.36
CA ALA A 141 -15.41 4.55 14.94
C ALA A 141 -14.00 4.01 15.21
N GLY A 142 -13.78 2.70 15.08
CA GLY A 142 -12.49 2.07 15.31
C GLY A 142 -11.63 2.03 14.03
N MET A 143 -10.40 1.53 14.18
CA MET A 143 -9.49 1.37 13.06
C MET A 143 -9.77 0.04 12.37
N ASP A 144 -10.40 0.08 11.20
CA ASP A 144 -10.72 -1.08 10.36
C ASP A 144 -11.39 -2.25 11.12
N SER A 145 -12.19 -1.91 12.16
CA SER A 145 -12.85 -2.87 13.07
C SER A 145 -14.29 -3.18 12.71
N GLY A 146 -14.88 -2.42 11.79
CA GLY A 146 -16.27 -2.56 11.40
C GLY A 146 -16.61 -3.92 10.77
N PRO A 147 -17.90 -4.29 10.72
CA PRO A 147 -18.33 -5.61 10.27
C PRO A 147 -18.12 -5.80 8.77
N ILE A 148 -17.76 -7.02 8.39
CA ILE A 148 -17.40 -7.44 7.03
C ILE A 148 -18.65 -7.73 6.22
N LEU A 149 -18.70 -7.24 4.98
CA LEU A 149 -19.73 -7.55 4.00
C LEU A 149 -19.25 -8.55 2.95
N HIS A 150 -18.01 -8.38 2.46
CA HIS A 150 -17.47 -9.21 1.39
C HIS A 150 -15.95 -9.33 1.51
N GLN A 151 -15.38 -10.48 1.10
CA GLN A 151 -13.95 -10.71 1.05
C GLN A 151 -13.55 -11.51 -0.18
N ILE A 152 -12.50 -11.08 -0.85
CA ILE A 152 -11.90 -11.82 -1.97
C ILE A 152 -10.45 -12.14 -1.61
N PRO A 153 -10.07 -13.44 -1.45
CA PRO A 153 -8.70 -13.84 -1.18
C PRO A 153 -7.82 -13.76 -2.44
N HIS A 154 -6.54 -13.49 -2.25
CA HIS A 154 -5.52 -13.46 -3.29
C HIS A 154 -4.22 -14.10 -2.82
N ARG A 155 -3.60 -14.96 -3.64
CA ARG A 155 -2.31 -15.58 -3.35
C ARG A 155 -1.17 -14.64 -3.75
N ILE A 156 -0.23 -14.40 -2.83
CA ILE A 156 0.96 -13.57 -3.10
C ILE A 156 2.02 -14.42 -3.79
N GLY A 157 2.41 -14.03 -5.00
CA GLY A 157 3.50 -14.67 -5.73
C GLY A 157 4.87 -14.43 -5.08
N PRO A 158 5.86 -15.29 -5.33
CA PRO A 158 7.17 -15.22 -4.67
C PRO A 158 7.97 -13.96 -5.01
N ASP A 159 7.76 -13.40 -6.22
CA ASP A 159 8.53 -12.26 -6.73
C ASP A 159 7.73 -10.95 -6.81
N VAL A 160 6.46 -10.99 -6.39
CA VAL A 160 5.56 -9.83 -6.42
C VAL A 160 6.07 -8.73 -5.50
N THR A 161 6.13 -7.50 -6.02
CA THR A 161 6.47 -6.30 -5.24
C THR A 161 5.26 -5.69 -4.53
N GLY A 162 5.51 -4.80 -3.57
CA GLY A 162 4.43 -4.03 -2.92
C GLY A 162 3.62 -3.20 -3.91
N GLY A 163 4.28 -2.63 -4.92
CA GLY A 163 3.61 -1.88 -5.99
C GLY A 163 2.71 -2.76 -6.85
N ASP A 164 3.22 -3.92 -7.31
CA ASP A 164 2.44 -4.86 -8.12
C ASP A 164 1.22 -5.38 -7.36
N LEU A 165 1.43 -5.80 -6.10
CA LEU A 165 0.36 -6.28 -5.24
C LEU A 165 -0.68 -5.19 -4.98
N SER A 166 -0.25 -3.95 -4.73
CA SER A 166 -1.14 -2.82 -4.51
C SER A 166 -2.01 -2.53 -5.75
N ALA A 167 -1.42 -2.52 -6.94
CA ALA A 167 -2.16 -2.32 -8.18
C ALA A 167 -3.20 -3.44 -8.41
N HIS A 168 -2.80 -4.70 -8.20
CA HIS A 168 -3.70 -5.84 -8.35
C HIS A 168 -4.87 -5.82 -7.33
N LEU A 169 -4.57 -5.54 -6.06
CA LEU A 169 -5.60 -5.44 -5.01
C LEU A 169 -6.51 -4.22 -5.20
N ALA A 170 -6.07 -3.16 -5.87
CA ALA A 170 -6.92 -2.02 -6.21
C ALA A 170 -8.01 -2.42 -7.22
N GLU A 171 -7.67 -3.20 -8.26
CA GLU A 171 -8.63 -3.73 -9.23
C GLU A 171 -9.58 -4.73 -8.58
N MET A 172 -9.06 -5.67 -7.78
CA MET A 172 -9.88 -6.60 -7.02
C MET A 172 -10.83 -5.87 -6.05
N GLY A 173 -10.36 -4.78 -5.44
CA GLY A 173 -11.16 -3.93 -4.56
C GLY A 173 -12.30 -3.25 -5.28
N ALA A 174 -12.07 -2.78 -6.49
CA ALA A 174 -13.12 -2.22 -7.34
C ALA A 174 -14.18 -3.26 -7.66
N GLN A 175 -13.77 -4.46 -8.08
CA GLN A 175 -14.69 -5.58 -8.33
C GLN A 175 -15.52 -5.94 -7.08
N ALA A 176 -14.84 -6.15 -5.93
CA ALA A 176 -15.51 -6.49 -4.68
C ALA A 176 -16.51 -5.40 -4.22
N LEU A 177 -16.18 -4.13 -4.47
CA LEU A 177 -17.06 -3.00 -4.18
C LEU A 177 -18.35 -3.08 -5.02
N ILE A 178 -18.23 -3.25 -6.33
CA ILE A 178 -19.41 -3.34 -7.24
C ILE A 178 -20.28 -4.54 -6.87
N GLU A 179 -19.69 -5.72 -6.64
CA GLU A 179 -20.42 -6.90 -6.19
C GLU A 179 -21.17 -6.63 -4.87
N THR A 180 -20.52 -5.95 -3.92
CA THR A 180 -21.15 -5.60 -2.63
C THR A 180 -22.31 -4.63 -2.82
N LEU A 181 -22.14 -3.59 -3.65
CA LEU A 181 -23.21 -2.62 -3.91
C LEU A 181 -24.40 -3.28 -4.62
N ALA A 182 -24.15 -4.16 -5.60
CA ALA A 182 -25.18 -4.93 -6.27
C ALA A 182 -25.94 -5.84 -5.28
N MET A 183 -25.24 -6.54 -4.40
CA MET A 183 -25.87 -7.34 -3.35
C MET A 183 -26.75 -6.49 -2.41
N LEU A 184 -26.29 -5.29 -2.03
CA LEU A 184 -27.06 -4.38 -1.18
C LEU A 184 -28.31 -3.81 -1.87
N GLU A 185 -28.33 -3.68 -3.19
CA GLU A 185 -29.49 -3.18 -3.94
C GLU A 185 -30.49 -4.29 -4.30
N GLN A 186 -29.99 -5.46 -4.71
CA GLN A 186 -30.83 -6.49 -5.35
C GLN A 186 -31.29 -7.57 -4.38
N SER A 187 -30.60 -7.80 -3.27
CA SER A 187 -30.97 -8.86 -2.33
C SER A 187 -32.05 -8.41 -1.36
N ASN A 188 -33.05 -9.30 -1.15
CA ASN A 188 -34.09 -9.09 -0.15
C ASN A 188 -34.24 -10.37 0.72
N PRO A 189 -33.79 -10.39 1.98
CA PRO A 189 -33.13 -9.28 2.68
C PRO A 189 -31.69 -9.03 2.18
N PRO A 190 -31.13 -7.83 2.38
CA PRO A 190 -29.74 -7.54 2.04
C PRO A 190 -28.78 -8.35 2.94
N PRO A 191 -27.54 -8.60 2.48
CA PRO A 191 -26.54 -9.36 3.23
C PRO A 191 -26.30 -8.73 4.61
N LYS A 192 -26.26 -9.58 5.65
CA LYS A 192 -25.97 -9.13 7.00
C LYS A 192 -24.46 -8.99 7.18
N PRO A 193 -23.97 -7.82 7.61
CA PRO A 193 -22.57 -7.64 7.92
C PRO A 193 -22.12 -8.56 9.07
N VAL A 194 -20.95 -9.21 8.91
CA VAL A 194 -20.41 -10.17 9.87
C VAL A 194 -19.41 -9.46 10.80
N PRO A 195 -19.64 -9.43 12.12
CA PRO A 195 -18.68 -8.85 13.06
C PRO A 195 -17.30 -9.51 12.96
N GLN A 196 -16.24 -8.72 13.07
CA GLN A 196 -14.88 -9.23 13.09
C GLN A 196 -14.56 -9.95 14.41
N ASN A 197 -13.72 -10.98 14.36
CA ASN A 197 -13.21 -11.64 15.55
C ASN A 197 -11.98 -10.89 16.08
N GLU A 198 -12.15 -10.12 17.16
CA GLU A 198 -11.10 -9.29 17.77
C GLU A 198 -9.87 -10.09 18.21
N SER A 199 -10.04 -11.36 18.65
CA SER A 199 -8.90 -12.19 19.06
C SER A 199 -7.96 -12.59 17.91
N ARG A 200 -8.39 -12.40 16.66
CA ARG A 200 -7.61 -12.67 15.44
C ARG A 200 -7.09 -11.39 14.78
N ALA A 201 -7.37 -10.23 15.37
CA ALA A 201 -6.93 -8.95 14.82
C ALA A 201 -5.40 -8.83 14.85
N THR A 202 -4.82 -8.43 13.73
CA THR A 202 -3.42 -8.03 13.62
C THR A 202 -3.32 -6.67 12.97
N PHE A 203 -2.17 -5.98 13.15
CA PHE A 203 -2.03 -4.60 12.72
C PHE A 203 -0.88 -4.41 11.74
N ALA A 204 -1.10 -3.53 10.77
CA ALA A 204 -0.14 -3.06 9.79
C ALA A 204 0.07 -1.55 9.97
N PRO A 205 1.01 -1.13 10.82
CA PRO A 205 1.25 0.27 11.11
C PRO A 205 1.79 1.01 9.88
N LYS A 206 1.73 2.34 9.93
CA LYS A 206 2.33 3.19 8.90
C LYS A 206 3.83 2.89 8.76
N LEU A 207 4.30 2.80 7.52
CA LEU A 207 5.71 2.61 7.22
C LEU A 207 6.52 3.83 7.67
N THR A 208 7.59 3.60 8.42
CA THR A 208 8.54 4.64 8.85
C THR A 208 9.85 4.49 8.11
N ARG A 209 10.69 5.54 8.15
CA ARG A 209 12.01 5.49 7.56
C ARG A 209 12.89 4.40 8.22
N GLU A 210 12.77 4.24 9.53
CA GLU A 210 13.51 3.26 10.30
C GLU A 210 13.15 1.83 9.89
N LEU A 211 11.84 1.56 9.68
CA LEU A 211 11.37 0.27 9.21
C LEU A 211 11.92 -0.06 7.81
N ALA A 212 12.14 0.95 6.98
CA ALA A 212 12.66 0.78 5.64
C ALA A 212 14.19 0.59 5.58
N ARG A 213 14.91 0.76 6.69
CA ARG A 213 16.34 0.46 6.76
C ARG A 213 16.58 -1.04 6.76
N ILE A 214 17.50 -1.50 5.91
CA ILE A 214 17.86 -2.91 5.82
C ILE A 214 18.68 -3.30 7.04
N ASP A 215 18.20 -4.31 7.78
CA ASP A 215 18.96 -4.97 8.85
C ASP A 215 19.67 -6.20 8.27
N TRP A 216 20.92 -6.05 7.96
CA TRP A 216 21.74 -7.11 7.36
C TRP A 216 21.96 -8.31 8.28
N THR A 217 21.67 -8.20 9.58
CA THR A 217 21.76 -9.34 10.52
C THR A 217 20.63 -10.36 10.35
N LYS A 218 19.57 -9.98 9.61
CA LYS A 218 18.48 -10.90 9.25
C LYS A 218 18.90 -11.83 8.13
N ASP A 219 18.18 -12.95 7.99
CA ASP A 219 18.39 -13.90 6.89
C ASP A 219 17.99 -13.30 5.53
N ALA A 220 18.50 -13.90 4.45
CA ALA A 220 18.31 -13.45 3.08
C ALA A 220 16.83 -13.37 2.67
N THR A 221 16.00 -14.30 3.14
CA THR A 221 14.56 -14.30 2.86
C THR A 221 13.87 -13.10 3.49
N THR A 222 14.20 -12.78 4.74
CA THR A 222 13.67 -11.63 5.48
C THR A 222 14.09 -10.32 4.82
N VAL A 223 15.36 -10.17 4.44
CA VAL A 223 15.86 -9.00 3.72
C VAL A 223 15.17 -8.86 2.36
N GLY A 224 15.08 -9.95 1.59
CA GLY A 224 14.42 -9.96 0.29
C GLY A 224 12.94 -9.55 0.36
N ARG A 225 12.21 -10.03 1.38
CA ARG A 225 10.81 -9.65 1.63
C ARG A 225 10.66 -8.17 1.97
N LEU A 226 11.54 -7.63 2.80
CA LEU A 226 11.56 -6.21 3.13
C LEU A 226 11.72 -5.37 1.85
N VAL A 227 12.71 -5.68 1.03
CA VAL A 227 12.99 -4.95 -0.21
C VAL A 227 11.81 -5.02 -1.18
N ARG A 228 11.26 -6.22 -1.43
CA ARG A 228 10.09 -6.38 -2.31
C ARG A 228 8.85 -5.68 -1.76
N GLY A 229 8.58 -5.81 -0.46
CA GLY A 229 7.41 -5.19 0.16
C GLY A 229 7.44 -3.66 0.09
N LEU A 230 8.62 -3.06 0.07
CA LEU A 230 8.80 -1.60 -0.01
C LEU A 230 9.07 -1.07 -1.44
N ASP A 231 9.14 -1.93 -2.44
CA ASP A 231 9.29 -1.55 -3.85
C ASP A 231 7.94 -1.17 -4.45
N PRO A 232 7.77 -0.03 -5.13
CA PRO A 232 8.77 1.01 -5.41
C PRO A 232 8.90 2.09 -4.33
N ARG A 233 8.00 2.13 -3.36
CA ARG A 233 7.95 3.19 -2.33
C ARG A 233 7.61 2.62 -0.96
N PRO A 234 8.33 3.08 0.09
CA PRO A 234 9.37 4.11 0.09
C PRO A 234 10.72 3.65 -0.50
N GLY A 235 10.92 2.35 -0.76
CA GLY A 235 12.16 1.69 -1.10
C GLY A 235 12.99 1.37 0.14
N ALA A 236 13.47 0.11 0.25
CA ALA A 236 14.37 -0.29 1.32
C ALA A 236 15.76 0.34 1.12
N TRP A 237 16.36 0.83 2.20
CA TRP A 237 17.60 1.59 2.12
C TRP A 237 18.67 1.07 3.08
N THR A 238 19.89 1.33 2.72
CA THR A 238 21.10 1.06 3.50
C THR A 238 22.09 2.20 3.27
N GLU A 239 23.25 2.17 3.93
CA GLU A 239 24.32 3.13 3.72
C GLU A 239 25.59 2.44 3.22
N LEU A 240 26.26 3.05 2.25
CA LEU A 240 27.59 2.70 1.81
C LEU A 240 28.49 3.93 1.98
N ASP A 241 29.54 3.83 2.77
CA ASP A 241 30.43 4.94 3.10
C ASP A 241 29.70 6.20 3.59
N GLY A 242 28.63 6.03 4.38
CA GLY A 242 27.78 7.10 4.90
C GLY A 242 26.84 7.73 3.90
N VAL A 243 26.72 7.17 2.68
CA VAL A 243 25.79 7.63 1.65
C VAL A 243 24.63 6.65 1.52
N GLU A 244 23.39 7.18 1.57
CA GLU A 244 22.19 6.37 1.40
C GLU A 244 22.11 5.77 0.00
N VAL A 245 21.82 4.49 -0.06
CA VAL A 245 21.51 3.75 -1.28
C VAL A 245 20.26 2.91 -1.05
N LYS A 246 19.26 3.02 -1.92
CA LYS A 246 18.12 2.10 -1.93
C LYS A 246 18.41 0.93 -2.86
N LEU A 247 17.97 -0.24 -2.43
CA LEU A 247 18.17 -1.49 -3.17
C LEU A 247 16.81 -2.04 -3.62
N PHE A 248 16.80 -2.64 -4.83
CA PHE A 248 15.60 -3.15 -5.48
C PHE A 248 15.88 -4.47 -6.19
N SER A 249 14.80 -5.14 -6.65
CA SER A 249 14.87 -6.39 -7.42
C SER A 249 15.74 -7.44 -6.71
N PRO A 250 15.40 -7.85 -5.47
CA PRO A 250 16.21 -8.78 -4.69
C PRO A 250 16.00 -10.22 -5.15
N ARG A 251 17.08 -11.01 -5.18
CA ARG A 251 17.05 -12.47 -5.25
C ARG A 251 17.74 -13.05 -4.01
N ALA A 252 16.95 -13.64 -3.11
CA ALA A 252 17.50 -14.30 -1.92
C ALA A 252 18.23 -15.57 -2.30
N MET A 253 19.44 -15.74 -1.77
CA MET A 253 20.31 -16.90 -1.99
C MET A 253 20.47 -17.67 -0.67
N GLY A 254 19.93 -18.88 -0.64
CA GLY A 254 19.99 -19.77 0.53
C GLY A 254 21.15 -20.75 0.48
N PRO A 255 21.29 -21.57 1.56
CA PRO A 255 22.28 -22.64 1.60
C PRO A 255 22.04 -23.70 0.49
N PRO A 256 23.13 -24.33 -0.06
CA PRO A 256 24.50 -24.03 0.25
C PRO A 256 25.00 -22.80 -0.53
N PHE A 257 25.11 -21.64 0.14
CA PHE A 257 25.75 -20.47 -0.46
C PHE A 257 27.28 -20.55 -0.22
N PRO A 258 28.12 -20.55 -1.27
CA PRO A 258 29.55 -20.77 -1.14
C PRO A 258 30.33 -19.60 -0.53
N GLY A 259 29.70 -18.45 -0.39
CA GLY A 259 30.32 -17.23 0.15
C GLY A 259 30.20 -17.14 1.67
N THR A 260 31.27 -16.84 2.33
CA THR A 260 31.29 -16.45 3.75
C THR A 260 31.65 -14.97 3.83
N GLY A 261 30.79 -14.15 4.42
CA GLY A 261 31.03 -12.74 4.67
C GLY A 261 30.29 -12.27 5.92
N ALA A 262 30.75 -11.18 6.51
CA ALA A 262 30.04 -10.55 7.60
C ALA A 262 28.73 -9.91 7.07
N PRO A 263 27.65 -9.87 7.86
CA PRO A 263 26.40 -9.21 7.43
C PRO A 263 26.66 -7.78 6.90
N GLY A 264 26.13 -7.47 5.71
CA GLY A 264 26.34 -6.22 4.99
C GLY A 264 27.62 -6.17 4.12
N GLU A 265 28.45 -7.21 4.12
CA GLU A 265 29.65 -7.28 3.27
C GLU A 265 29.28 -7.59 1.81
N LEU A 266 29.83 -6.80 0.88
CA LEU A 266 29.70 -7.05 -0.54
C LEU A 266 30.59 -8.22 -0.95
N LEU A 267 29.99 -9.31 -1.40
CA LEU A 267 30.67 -10.54 -1.78
C LEU A 267 31.02 -10.56 -3.27
N SER A 268 30.18 -9.96 -4.12
CA SER A 268 30.39 -9.85 -5.57
C SER A 268 29.81 -8.55 -6.10
N ALA A 269 30.47 -7.98 -7.09
CA ALA A 269 30.09 -6.78 -7.83
C ALA A 269 30.20 -7.03 -9.34
N ASP A 270 29.88 -8.24 -9.79
CA ASP A 270 29.94 -8.64 -11.19
C ASP A 270 28.53 -8.60 -11.81
N GLY A 271 28.19 -7.47 -12.43
CA GLY A 271 26.89 -7.20 -13.04
C GLY A 271 25.73 -7.00 -12.05
N SER A 272 25.88 -7.44 -10.80
CA SER A 272 24.90 -7.31 -9.72
C SER A 272 25.60 -7.14 -8.38
N LEU A 273 24.83 -6.74 -7.34
CA LEU A 273 25.33 -6.63 -5.98
C LEU A 273 24.94 -7.87 -5.18
N VAL A 274 25.92 -8.70 -4.81
CA VAL A 274 25.70 -9.82 -3.90
C VAL A 274 26.19 -9.43 -2.51
N ILE A 275 25.27 -9.25 -1.56
CA ILE A 275 25.56 -8.77 -0.22
C ILE A 275 25.25 -9.86 0.81
N ALA A 276 26.19 -10.15 1.71
CA ALA A 276 26.03 -11.11 2.77
C ALA A 276 24.95 -10.68 3.77
N THR A 277 24.20 -11.65 4.27
CA THR A 277 23.16 -11.48 5.29
C THR A 277 23.46 -12.32 6.53
N GLY A 278 22.65 -12.15 7.57
CA GLY A 278 22.69 -13.04 8.73
C GLY A 278 22.37 -14.48 8.37
N PRO A 279 22.65 -15.42 9.29
CA PRO A 279 22.44 -16.84 9.07
C PRO A 279 20.95 -17.19 9.02
N PHE A 280 20.63 -18.23 8.27
CA PHE A 280 19.33 -18.89 8.35
C PHE A 280 19.14 -19.63 9.69
N LYS A 281 17.89 -19.88 10.07
CA LYS A 281 17.56 -20.60 11.33
C LYS A 281 18.23 -21.97 11.44
N ASP A 282 18.45 -22.62 10.31
CA ASP A 282 19.04 -23.96 10.22
C ASP A 282 20.59 -23.93 10.17
N GLY A 283 21.19 -22.75 10.36
CA GLY A 283 22.63 -22.52 10.23
C GLY A 283 23.05 -22.35 8.76
N GLY A 284 24.16 -21.69 8.53
CA GLY A 284 24.65 -21.35 7.20
C GLY A 284 24.37 -19.90 6.82
N GLY A 285 25.36 -19.26 6.21
CA GLY A 285 25.24 -17.91 5.70
C GLY A 285 24.26 -17.81 4.53
N GLY A 286 23.70 -16.63 4.34
CA GLY A 286 22.90 -16.29 3.19
C GLY A 286 23.41 -15.02 2.54
N ALA A 287 22.94 -14.75 1.35
CA ALA A 287 23.17 -13.50 0.65
C ALA A 287 21.92 -13.06 -0.11
N VAL A 288 21.85 -11.79 -0.43
CA VAL A 288 20.85 -11.28 -1.37
C VAL A 288 21.58 -10.63 -2.52
N GLU A 289 21.16 -11.00 -3.72
CA GLU A 289 21.59 -10.36 -4.95
C GLU A 289 20.58 -9.30 -5.33
N PHE A 290 21.07 -8.11 -5.69
CA PHE A 290 20.25 -6.96 -6.08
C PHE A 290 20.61 -6.56 -7.51
N PHE A 291 19.58 -6.39 -8.34
CA PHE A 291 19.76 -6.05 -9.75
C PHE A 291 19.58 -4.56 -10.03
N GLU A 292 19.01 -3.80 -9.10
CA GLU A 292 18.77 -2.38 -9.24
C GLU A 292 19.07 -1.61 -7.96
N VAL A 293 19.52 -0.39 -8.14
CA VAL A 293 19.88 0.55 -7.05
C VAL A 293 19.34 1.95 -7.30
N GLN A 294 19.18 2.70 -6.24
CA GLN A 294 18.91 4.13 -6.32
C GLN A 294 19.82 4.87 -5.33
N PRO A 295 20.96 5.40 -5.78
CA PRO A 295 21.82 6.25 -4.96
C PRO A 295 21.11 7.55 -4.59
N ALA A 296 21.50 8.15 -3.46
CA ALA A 296 20.91 9.40 -2.99
C ALA A 296 20.88 10.48 -4.07
N GLY A 297 19.72 11.06 -4.31
CA GLY A 297 19.53 12.15 -5.27
C GLY A 297 19.55 11.75 -6.74
N LYS A 298 19.67 10.45 -7.08
CA LYS A 298 19.65 9.93 -8.45
C LYS A 298 18.36 9.15 -8.74
N ALA A 299 18.13 8.84 -10.02
CA ALA A 299 17.10 7.93 -10.44
C ALA A 299 17.49 6.47 -10.12
N ARG A 300 16.51 5.57 -10.04
CA ARG A 300 16.70 4.12 -10.01
C ARG A 300 17.37 3.68 -11.30
N MET A 301 18.36 2.78 -11.20
CA MET A 301 19.16 2.30 -12.32
C MET A 301 19.60 0.85 -12.08
N ALA A 302 20.06 0.18 -13.14
CA ALA A 302 20.64 -1.15 -13.02
C ALA A 302 21.88 -1.13 -12.11
N ALA A 303 22.07 -2.17 -11.32
CA ALA A 303 23.22 -2.31 -10.44
C ALA A 303 24.54 -2.31 -11.24
N ASP A 304 24.58 -2.96 -12.39
CA ASP A 304 25.74 -2.96 -13.32
C ASP A 304 26.12 -1.54 -13.78
N ASP A 305 25.13 -0.71 -14.16
CA ASP A 305 25.40 0.68 -14.55
C ASP A 305 26.00 1.51 -13.43
N TRP A 306 25.50 1.29 -12.21
CA TRP A 306 26.03 1.98 -11.02
C TRP A 306 27.45 1.52 -10.69
N LEU A 307 27.72 0.22 -10.73
CA LEU A 307 29.02 -0.38 -10.43
C LEU A 307 30.14 0.15 -11.36
N ARG A 308 29.84 0.41 -12.64
CA ARG A 308 30.84 1.00 -13.57
C ARG A 308 31.31 2.40 -13.17
N GLY A 309 30.47 3.14 -12.43
CA GLY A 309 30.79 4.51 -11.98
C GLY A 309 31.13 4.62 -10.50
N ALA A 310 30.78 3.62 -9.71
CA ALA A 310 31.01 3.59 -8.28
C ALA A 310 32.30 2.82 -7.97
N ARG A 311 33.12 3.36 -7.07
CA ARG A 311 34.34 2.66 -6.57
C ARG A 311 33.96 1.64 -5.50
N VAL A 312 33.10 0.67 -5.88
CA VAL A 312 32.60 -0.36 -4.98
C VAL A 312 33.25 -1.68 -5.35
N THR A 313 33.91 -2.31 -4.41
CA THR A 313 34.64 -3.57 -4.60
C THR A 313 34.21 -4.61 -3.57
N PRO A 314 34.37 -5.90 -3.84
CA PRO A 314 34.19 -6.95 -2.83
C PRO A 314 34.92 -6.59 -1.53
N GLY A 315 34.27 -6.81 -0.39
CA GLY A 315 34.74 -6.36 0.93
C GLY A 315 34.19 -4.98 1.37
N SER A 316 33.63 -4.16 0.46
CA SER A 316 32.88 -2.95 0.85
C SER A 316 31.73 -3.32 1.78
N ARG A 317 31.37 -2.44 2.71
CA ARG A 317 30.37 -2.76 3.74
C ARG A 317 29.17 -1.83 3.69
N PHE A 318 28.01 -2.41 3.55
CA PHE A 318 26.71 -1.76 3.68
C PHE A 318 26.26 -1.80 5.16
N ALA A 319 25.73 -0.69 5.69
CA ALA A 319 25.37 -0.53 7.10
C ALA A 319 23.91 -0.16 7.33
#